data_e8da9038f65739b38c81b8c6ef9172b3
#
_entry.id   e8da9038f65739b38c81b8c6ef9172b3
#
_cell.length_a   1.000
_cell.length_b   1.000
_cell.length_c   1.000
_cell.angle_alpha   90.00
_cell.angle_beta   90.00
_cell.angle_gamma   90.00
#
_symmetry.space_group_name_H-M   'P 1'
#
loop_
_entity.id
_entity.type
_entity.pdbx_description
1 polymer ?
#
loop_
_entity_poly.entity_id
_entity_poly.type
_entity_poly.pdbx_seq_one_letter_code
_entity_poly.pdbx_strand_id
1 'polypeptide(L)'
;MTKMISRRTAVRGLAGAALATPFINGSANAQAIKLVFSHHLPIIHLGHKTTENFAKYVAEGTNGQITVDIKPASQLFNLRTSVEALQLGTLDLCWSDLATLGNWQPQFGFLSMPFIFTDYDHVKRVLYGKVGEQVVADVQATLGIETLCLGASGFRVFLGRKEIKNAADCRGIKLRVPEIPTWVEMARALGANPTPIPAGEIYTALQTGVVDAIEVPADFIVSGKLYEVGPNATRTHHIFTEVSMFASSKRMAALSAAHQKVIRDAAKRATQVEMWDANLTEQTDAWAEITRRTKAVSDPDVKSFRDKMAPVIDNFVKKAGPKGKAYVDGVIAAA
;
A
#
# COMPACT_ATOMS: atom_id res chain seq x y z
N MET A 1 -4.50 -70.58 -62.92
CA MET A 1 -5.33 -69.55 -63.56
C MET A 1 -5.69 -68.50 -62.57
N THR A 2 -4.89 -67.43 -62.55
CA THR A 2 -5.06 -66.33 -61.56
C THR A 2 -5.90 -65.22 -62.22
N LYS A 3 -7.10 -64.98 -61.71
CA LYS A 3 -7.93 -63.87 -62.17
C LYS A 3 -7.46 -62.56 -61.58
N MET A 4 -6.96 -61.69 -62.45
CA MET A 4 -6.63 -60.27 -62.06
C MET A 4 -7.94 -59.47 -61.89
N ILE A 5 -8.10 -58.89 -60.70
CA ILE A 5 -9.19 -58.00 -60.40
C ILE A 5 -8.85 -56.60 -60.96
N SER A 6 -9.69 -56.09 -61.81
CA SER A 6 -9.57 -54.80 -62.50
C SER A 6 -9.67 -53.62 -61.52
N ARG A 7 -8.75 -52.66 -61.68
CA ARG A 7 -8.63 -51.40 -60.92
C ARG A 7 -9.86 -50.45 -60.92
N ARG A 8 -10.89 -50.82 -61.72
CA ARG A 8 -12.10 -49.98 -61.87
C ARG A 8 -13.23 -50.30 -60.86
N THR A 9 -13.15 -51.33 -60.07
CA THR A 9 -14.21 -51.73 -59.12
C THR A 9 -13.89 -51.25 -57.70
N ALA A 10 -12.70 -50.67 -57.43
CA ALA A 10 -12.31 -50.22 -56.10
C ALA A 10 -12.70 -48.75 -55.77
N VAL A 11 -13.35 -48.02 -56.70
CA VAL A 11 -13.62 -46.55 -56.53
C VAL A 11 -15.09 -46.26 -56.20
N ARG A 12 -15.97 -47.26 -56.10
CA ARG A 12 -17.41 -47.02 -55.80
C ARG A 12 -17.88 -47.37 -54.41
N GLY A 13 -16.98 -47.65 -53.45
CA GLY A 13 -17.30 -48.06 -52.09
C GLY A 13 -17.00 -47.08 -50.97
N LEU A 14 -16.59 -45.80 -51.27
CA LEU A 14 -16.11 -44.83 -50.30
C LEU A 14 -16.92 -43.50 -50.28
N ALA A 15 -18.22 -43.58 -50.52
CA ALA A 15 -19.12 -42.44 -50.38
C ALA A 15 -20.18 -42.75 -49.33
N GLY A 16 -19.85 -42.57 -48.01
CA GLY A 16 -20.88 -42.80 -47.00
C GLY A 16 -20.36 -42.82 -45.54
N ALA A 17 -19.09 -42.50 -45.28
CA ALA A 17 -18.64 -42.25 -43.91
C ALA A 17 -18.61 -40.73 -43.66
N ALA A 18 -19.77 -40.17 -43.31
CA ALA A 18 -19.81 -38.82 -42.71
C ALA A 18 -19.02 -38.91 -41.40
N LEU A 19 -17.83 -38.32 -41.40
CA LEU A 19 -17.02 -38.10 -40.23
C LEU A 19 -17.80 -37.24 -39.23
N ALA A 20 -18.55 -37.89 -38.34
CA ALA A 20 -18.94 -37.29 -37.06
C ALA A 20 -17.62 -37.09 -36.27
N THR A 21 -16.90 -35.98 -36.54
CA THR A 21 -15.87 -35.48 -35.62
C THR A 21 -16.62 -35.18 -34.33
N PRO A 22 -16.27 -35.84 -33.22
CA PRO A 22 -16.74 -35.36 -31.94
C PRO A 22 -16.21 -33.91 -31.83
N PHE A 23 -17.14 -32.95 -31.74
CA PHE A 23 -16.79 -31.64 -31.20
C PHE A 23 -16.32 -31.90 -29.79
N ILE A 24 -15.02 -32.16 -29.62
CA ILE A 24 -14.36 -32.01 -28.37
C ILE A 24 -14.41 -30.51 -28.10
N ASN A 25 -15.48 -30.09 -27.40
CA ASN A 25 -15.43 -28.86 -26.61
C ASN A 25 -14.35 -29.05 -25.56
N GLY A 26 -13.11 -29.07 -25.99
CA GLY A 26 -11.97 -28.81 -25.15
C GLY A 26 -12.16 -27.39 -24.71
N SER A 27 -12.73 -27.20 -23.50
CA SER A 27 -12.46 -26.00 -22.75
C SER A 27 -10.95 -25.90 -22.75
N ALA A 28 -10.40 -25.09 -23.66
CA ALA A 28 -9.01 -24.70 -23.57
C ALA A 28 -8.89 -24.15 -22.15
N ASN A 29 -8.27 -24.91 -21.26
CA ASN A 29 -7.83 -24.40 -19.97
C ASN A 29 -6.86 -23.28 -20.32
N ALA A 30 -7.38 -22.09 -20.56
CA ALA A 30 -6.58 -20.91 -20.70
C ALA A 30 -5.74 -20.85 -19.42
N GLN A 31 -4.43 -20.94 -19.57
CA GLN A 31 -3.53 -20.89 -18.42
C GLN A 31 -3.92 -19.68 -17.57
N ALA A 32 -4.19 -19.91 -16.30
CA ALA A 32 -4.60 -18.86 -15.39
C ALA A 32 -3.59 -17.71 -15.41
N ILE A 33 -4.09 -16.50 -15.57
CA ILE A 33 -3.27 -15.30 -15.50
C ILE A 33 -2.80 -15.13 -14.06
N LYS A 34 -1.50 -15.12 -13.85
CA LYS A 34 -0.89 -14.91 -12.54
C LYS A 34 -0.48 -13.45 -12.41
N LEU A 35 -1.03 -12.75 -11.44
CA LEU A 35 -0.61 -11.40 -11.05
C LEU A 35 0.29 -11.47 -9.81
N VAL A 36 1.37 -10.73 -9.81
CA VAL A 36 2.28 -10.64 -8.66
C VAL A 36 1.93 -9.41 -7.83
N PHE A 37 1.66 -9.61 -6.55
CA PHE A 37 1.40 -8.55 -5.58
C PHE A 37 2.55 -8.45 -4.57
N SER A 38 3.28 -7.34 -4.54
CA SER A 38 4.35 -7.10 -3.58
C SER A 38 3.93 -6.10 -2.50
N HIS A 39 4.33 -6.35 -1.24
CA HIS A 39 4.14 -5.38 -0.18
C HIS A 39 5.21 -5.51 0.93
N HIS A 40 5.40 -4.41 1.65
CA HIS A 40 6.40 -4.29 2.71
C HIS A 40 5.91 -4.73 4.10
N LEU A 41 4.62 -4.98 4.26
CA LEU A 41 3.98 -5.25 5.55
C LEU A 41 4.31 -6.67 6.06
N PRO A 42 4.50 -6.84 7.38
CA PRO A 42 4.62 -8.17 8.00
C PRO A 42 3.41 -9.06 7.71
N ILE A 43 3.59 -10.37 7.70
CA ILE A 43 2.52 -11.34 7.37
C ILE A 43 1.36 -11.36 8.36
N ILE A 44 1.57 -10.89 9.60
CA ILE A 44 0.51 -10.79 10.62
C ILE A 44 -0.20 -9.43 10.60
N HIS A 45 0.24 -8.49 9.76
CA HIS A 45 -0.35 -7.16 9.63
C HIS A 45 -1.70 -7.23 8.91
N LEU A 46 -2.68 -6.39 9.33
CA LEU A 46 -4.00 -6.30 8.70
C LEU A 46 -3.91 -6.13 7.17
N GLY A 47 -2.98 -5.32 6.67
CA GLY A 47 -2.79 -5.13 5.23
C GLY A 47 -2.39 -6.41 4.48
N HIS A 48 -1.66 -7.36 5.10
CA HIS A 48 -1.42 -8.68 4.49
C HIS A 48 -2.73 -9.46 4.40
N LYS A 49 -3.51 -9.52 5.48
CA LYS A 49 -4.83 -10.15 5.51
C LYS A 49 -5.77 -9.59 4.45
N THR A 50 -5.77 -8.26 4.30
CA THR A 50 -6.51 -7.57 3.24
C THR A 50 -6.07 -8.01 1.85
N THR A 51 -4.75 -8.22 1.65
CA THR A 51 -4.22 -8.73 0.38
C THR A 51 -4.66 -10.17 0.10
N GLU A 52 -4.72 -11.03 1.12
CA GLU A 52 -5.27 -12.40 0.98
C GLU A 52 -6.74 -12.37 0.60
N ASN A 53 -7.56 -11.52 1.24
CA ASN A 53 -8.97 -11.34 0.90
C ASN A 53 -9.12 -10.82 -0.54
N PHE A 54 -8.34 -9.83 -0.95
CA PHE A 54 -8.31 -9.34 -2.32
C PHE A 54 -8.00 -10.46 -3.31
N ALA A 55 -6.95 -11.26 -3.06
CA ALA A 55 -6.57 -12.38 -3.90
C ALA A 55 -7.70 -13.41 -4.04
N LYS A 56 -8.36 -13.72 -2.93
CA LYS A 56 -9.55 -14.60 -2.90
C LYS A 56 -10.68 -14.05 -3.77
N TYR A 57 -11.02 -12.76 -3.61
CA TYR A 57 -12.14 -12.16 -4.39
C TYR A 57 -11.83 -12.07 -5.88
N VAL A 58 -10.57 -11.81 -6.25
CA VAL A 58 -10.15 -11.86 -7.65
C VAL A 58 -10.31 -13.27 -8.23
N ALA A 59 -9.86 -14.30 -7.51
CA ALA A 59 -9.98 -15.68 -7.97
C ALA A 59 -11.45 -16.11 -8.10
N GLU A 60 -12.29 -15.79 -7.10
CA GLU A 60 -13.73 -16.08 -7.11
C GLU A 60 -14.44 -15.36 -8.27
N GLY A 61 -14.21 -14.05 -8.41
CA GLY A 61 -14.88 -13.22 -9.43
C GLY A 61 -14.42 -13.52 -10.86
N THR A 62 -13.29 -14.18 -11.04
CA THR A 62 -12.79 -14.61 -12.36
C THR A 62 -12.91 -16.11 -12.60
N ASN A 63 -13.61 -16.85 -11.73
CA ASN A 63 -13.71 -18.32 -11.80
C ASN A 63 -12.31 -18.99 -11.92
N GLY A 64 -11.31 -18.47 -11.20
CA GLY A 64 -9.95 -18.97 -11.21
C GLY A 64 -9.11 -18.60 -12.43
N GLN A 65 -9.64 -17.79 -13.37
CA GLN A 65 -8.88 -17.34 -14.54
C GLN A 65 -7.76 -16.37 -14.18
N ILE A 66 -7.87 -15.66 -13.05
CA ILE A 66 -6.80 -14.83 -12.48
C ILE A 66 -6.52 -15.30 -11.06
N THR A 67 -5.23 -15.45 -10.77
CA THR A 67 -4.71 -15.71 -9.42
C THR A 67 -3.71 -14.61 -9.02
N VAL A 68 -3.57 -14.36 -7.73
CA VAL A 68 -2.65 -13.36 -7.19
C VAL A 68 -1.57 -14.06 -6.34
N ASP A 69 -0.31 -13.89 -6.72
CA ASP A 69 0.86 -14.39 -6.01
C ASP A 69 1.40 -13.31 -5.08
N ILE A 70 1.19 -13.46 -3.78
CA ILE A 70 1.53 -12.44 -2.78
C ILE A 70 2.99 -12.61 -2.34
N LYS A 71 3.75 -11.50 -2.39
CA LYS A 71 5.14 -11.39 -1.95
C LYS A 71 5.22 -10.38 -0.79
N PRO A 72 5.05 -10.85 0.45
CA PRO A 72 4.99 -9.98 1.64
C PRO A 72 6.38 -9.53 2.13
N ALA A 73 6.39 -8.68 3.17
CA ALA A 73 7.56 -8.34 3.98
C ALA A 73 8.77 -7.86 3.16
N SER A 74 8.54 -7.10 2.09
CA SER A 74 9.58 -6.60 1.17
C SER A 74 10.43 -7.69 0.50
N GLN A 75 9.89 -8.91 0.31
CA GLN A 75 10.61 -10.01 -0.35
C GLN A 75 11.06 -9.68 -1.77
N LEU A 76 10.30 -8.85 -2.50
CA LEU A 76 10.67 -8.41 -3.85
C LEU A 76 11.07 -6.94 -3.88
N PHE A 77 10.21 -6.07 -3.33
CA PHE A 77 10.35 -4.62 -3.42
C PHE A 77 9.97 -3.96 -2.10
N ASN A 78 10.62 -2.84 -1.76
CA ASN A 78 10.20 -1.93 -0.71
C ASN A 78 9.13 -0.94 -1.23
N LEU A 79 8.68 0.01 -0.39
CA LEU A 79 7.66 1.01 -0.76
C LEU A 79 8.00 1.76 -2.06
N ARG A 80 9.22 2.26 -2.18
CA ARG A 80 9.67 3.07 -3.32
C ARG A 80 9.88 2.22 -4.56
N THR A 81 10.65 1.15 -4.44
CA THR A 81 10.98 0.29 -5.58
C THR A 81 9.78 -0.47 -6.14
N SER A 82 8.73 -0.68 -5.33
CA SER A 82 7.43 -1.21 -5.82
C SER A 82 6.79 -0.26 -6.84
N VAL A 83 6.79 1.05 -6.57
CA VAL A 83 6.24 2.05 -7.49
C VAL A 83 7.03 2.09 -8.80
N GLU A 84 8.36 2.07 -8.72
CA GLU A 84 9.24 2.00 -9.89
C GLU A 84 8.95 0.74 -10.73
N ALA A 85 8.77 -0.40 -10.08
CA ALA A 85 8.45 -1.66 -10.74
C ALA A 85 7.08 -1.66 -11.42
N LEU A 86 6.05 -1.00 -10.83
CA LEU A 86 4.75 -0.81 -11.47
C LEU A 86 4.85 0.03 -12.73
N GLN A 87 5.60 1.16 -12.68
CA GLN A 87 5.80 2.05 -13.85
C GLN A 87 6.51 1.32 -14.99
N LEU A 88 7.51 0.50 -14.68
CA LEU A 88 8.22 -0.32 -15.66
C LEU A 88 7.37 -1.51 -16.17
N GLY A 89 6.32 -1.89 -15.46
CA GLY A 89 5.49 -3.07 -15.74
C GLY A 89 6.16 -4.40 -15.39
N THR A 90 7.15 -4.38 -14.49
CA THR A 90 7.82 -5.57 -13.94
C THR A 90 7.16 -6.10 -12.68
N LEU A 91 6.22 -5.34 -12.11
CA LEU A 91 5.32 -5.72 -11.03
C LEU A 91 3.88 -5.43 -11.47
N ASP A 92 2.93 -6.26 -11.05
CA ASP A 92 1.52 -6.11 -11.41
C ASP A 92 0.76 -5.24 -10.40
N LEU A 93 0.96 -5.52 -9.10
CA LEU A 93 0.21 -4.92 -8.00
C LEU A 93 1.13 -4.66 -6.78
N CYS A 94 0.84 -3.61 -6.01
CA CYS A 94 1.51 -3.39 -4.73
C CYS A 94 0.66 -2.63 -3.71
N TRP A 95 1.04 -2.75 -2.42
CA TRP A 95 0.77 -1.73 -1.43
C TRP A 95 1.91 -0.71 -1.42
N SER A 96 1.54 0.55 -1.50
CA SER A 96 2.40 1.69 -1.17
C SER A 96 1.53 2.77 -0.53
N ASP A 97 2.05 3.99 -0.37
CA ASP A 97 1.28 5.13 0.08
C ASP A 97 1.42 6.30 -0.92
N LEU A 98 0.44 7.20 -0.93
CA LEU A 98 0.47 8.38 -1.79
C LEU A 98 1.68 9.28 -1.49
N ALA A 99 2.10 9.33 -0.22
CA ALA A 99 3.23 10.15 0.18
C ALA A 99 4.55 9.65 -0.45
N THR A 100 4.70 8.34 -0.66
CA THR A 100 5.82 7.76 -1.40
C THR A 100 5.87 8.28 -2.84
N LEU A 101 4.73 8.51 -3.48
CA LEU A 101 4.65 9.10 -4.82
C LEU A 101 5.18 10.54 -4.86
N GLY A 102 5.28 11.21 -3.71
CA GLY A 102 5.92 12.51 -3.55
C GLY A 102 7.40 12.54 -3.94
N ASN A 103 8.07 11.37 -4.06
CA ASN A 103 9.42 11.26 -4.60
C ASN A 103 9.50 11.63 -6.09
N TRP A 104 8.42 11.47 -6.85
CA TRP A 104 8.35 11.81 -8.29
C TRP A 104 7.50 13.05 -8.54
N GLN A 105 6.43 13.21 -7.77
CA GLN A 105 5.45 14.27 -7.92
C GLN A 105 5.15 14.87 -6.53
N PRO A 106 5.81 15.98 -6.15
CA PRO A 106 5.76 16.54 -4.80
C PRO A 106 4.35 16.73 -4.23
N GLN A 107 3.36 17.05 -5.09
CA GLN A 107 1.97 17.29 -4.66
C GLN A 107 1.35 16.09 -3.93
N PHE A 108 1.77 14.85 -4.21
CA PHE A 108 1.22 13.66 -3.54
C PHE A 108 1.68 13.50 -2.09
N GLY A 109 2.69 14.24 -1.66
CA GLY A 109 3.12 14.26 -0.26
C GLY A 109 2.14 14.92 0.72
N PHE A 110 1.02 15.49 0.27
CA PHE A 110 0.10 16.27 1.11
C PHE A 110 -0.51 15.50 2.28
N LEU A 111 -0.79 14.19 2.12
CA LEU A 111 -1.35 13.35 3.20
C LEU A 111 -0.37 13.12 4.35
N SER A 112 0.93 13.31 4.10
CA SER A 112 1.97 13.20 5.12
C SER A 112 2.27 14.50 5.85
N MET A 113 1.46 15.56 5.63
CA MET A 113 1.63 16.79 6.38
C MET A 113 1.29 16.55 7.85
N PRO A 114 2.22 16.92 8.76
CA PRO A 114 1.99 16.69 10.18
C PRO A 114 0.75 17.43 10.69
N PHE A 115 -0.07 16.72 11.47
CA PHE A 115 -1.27 17.25 12.12
C PHE A 115 -2.34 17.79 11.16
N ILE A 116 -2.32 17.39 9.88
CA ILE A 116 -3.34 17.82 8.90
C ILE A 116 -4.69 17.14 9.14
N PHE A 117 -4.69 15.95 9.73
CA PHE A 117 -5.89 15.19 10.09
C PHE A 117 -6.22 15.33 11.57
N THR A 118 -7.51 15.43 11.89
CA THR A 118 -8.03 15.54 13.26
C THR A 118 -8.36 14.17 13.85
N ASP A 119 -8.99 13.30 13.06
CA ASP A 119 -9.51 12.00 13.46
C ASP A 119 -9.74 11.07 12.26
N TYR A 120 -10.20 9.85 12.50
CA TYR A 120 -10.48 8.86 11.46
C TYR A 120 -11.64 9.25 10.54
N ASP A 121 -12.67 9.94 11.06
CA ASP A 121 -13.80 10.36 10.24
C ASP A 121 -13.37 11.46 9.27
N HIS A 122 -12.50 12.38 9.69
CA HIS A 122 -11.88 13.36 8.81
C HIS A 122 -11.07 12.67 7.71
N VAL A 123 -10.25 11.69 8.04
CA VAL A 123 -9.50 10.90 7.04
C VAL A 123 -10.46 10.26 6.04
N LYS A 124 -11.54 9.63 6.51
CA LYS A 124 -12.53 8.97 5.65
C LYS A 124 -13.19 9.93 4.69
N ARG A 125 -13.60 11.13 5.18
CA ARG A 125 -14.17 12.19 4.32
C ARG A 125 -13.20 12.64 3.23
N VAL A 126 -11.91 12.75 3.54
CA VAL A 126 -10.87 13.15 2.57
C VAL A 126 -10.61 12.06 1.55
N LEU A 127 -10.30 10.83 2.01
CA LEU A 127 -9.89 9.72 1.13
C LEU A 127 -11.02 9.28 0.20
N TYR A 128 -12.28 9.29 0.67
CA TYR A 128 -13.43 8.83 -0.12
C TYR A 128 -14.32 9.98 -0.63
N GLY A 129 -13.87 11.22 -0.48
CA GLY A 129 -14.49 12.41 -1.03
C GLY A 129 -13.75 12.96 -2.25
N LYS A 130 -14.09 14.21 -2.60
CA LYS A 130 -13.57 14.89 -3.80
C LYS A 130 -12.04 14.94 -3.87
N VAL A 131 -11.36 15.09 -2.73
CA VAL A 131 -9.88 15.16 -2.68
C VAL A 131 -9.31 13.80 -3.11
N GLY A 132 -9.82 12.70 -2.55
CA GLY A 132 -9.38 11.36 -2.92
C GLY A 132 -9.65 11.03 -4.39
N GLU A 133 -10.84 11.37 -4.91
CA GLU A 133 -11.17 11.20 -6.34
C GLU A 133 -10.20 11.95 -7.25
N GLN A 134 -9.89 13.21 -6.92
CA GLN A 134 -8.93 14.00 -7.66
C GLN A 134 -7.53 13.40 -7.64
N VAL A 135 -7.06 12.97 -6.46
CA VAL A 135 -5.74 12.36 -6.29
C VAL A 135 -5.61 11.09 -7.12
N VAL A 136 -6.62 10.21 -7.08
CA VAL A 136 -6.64 8.97 -7.87
C VAL A 136 -6.49 9.28 -9.38
N ALA A 137 -7.26 10.24 -9.89
CA ALA A 137 -7.18 10.67 -11.28
C ALA A 137 -5.80 11.24 -11.63
N ASP A 138 -5.23 12.04 -10.74
CA ASP A 138 -3.94 12.69 -10.95
C ASP A 138 -2.76 11.70 -10.90
N VAL A 139 -2.80 10.70 -10.03
CA VAL A 139 -1.81 9.62 -10.00
C VAL A 139 -1.78 8.90 -11.33
N GLN A 140 -2.95 8.51 -11.86
CA GLN A 140 -3.05 7.87 -13.17
C GLN A 140 -2.47 8.75 -14.28
N ALA A 141 -2.85 10.04 -14.29
CA ALA A 141 -2.45 10.98 -15.36
C ALA A 141 -0.95 11.31 -15.36
N THR A 142 -0.33 11.36 -14.16
CA THR A 142 1.06 11.85 -14.02
C THR A 142 2.09 10.75 -13.87
N LEU A 143 1.73 9.60 -13.30
CA LEU A 143 2.65 8.51 -13.04
C LEU A 143 2.39 7.26 -13.88
N GLY A 144 1.24 7.19 -14.57
CA GLY A 144 0.88 6.03 -15.40
C GLY A 144 0.67 4.74 -14.59
N ILE A 145 0.36 4.86 -13.30
CA ILE A 145 -0.06 3.76 -12.44
C ILE A 145 -1.51 3.95 -12.02
N GLU A 146 -2.24 2.86 -11.84
CA GLU A 146 -3.64 2.90 -11.42
C GLU A 146 -3.74 2.77 -9.91
N THR A 147 -4.45 3.69 -9.24
CA THR A 147 -4.86 3.54 -7.85
C THR A 147 -6.15 2.75 -7.81
N LEU A 148 -6.09 1.48 -7.39
CA LEU A 148 -7.26 0.62 -7.28
C LEU A 148 -8.12 1.00 -6.07
N CYS A 149 -7.47 1.38 -4.98
CA CYS A 149 -8.15 1.74 -3.74
C CYS A 149 -7.24 2.51 -2.79
N LEU A 150 -7.84 3.41 -2.01
CA LEU A 150 -7.24 4.06 -0.85
C LEU A 150 -7.69 3.34 0.41
N GLY A 151 -6.77 3.04 1.32
CA GLY A 151 -7.04 2.36 2.59
C GLY A 151 -6.41 3.10 3.78
N ALA A 152 -6.50 2.50 4.95
CA ALA A 152 -6.00 3.08 6.19
C ALA A 152 -5.06 2.12 6.91
N SER A 153 -3.94 2.65 7.41
CA SER A 153 -3.14 2.01 8.46
C SER A 153 -3.44 2.65 9.80
N GLY A 154 -2.95 3.87 10.06
CA GLY A 154 -3.27 4.53 11.33
C GLY A 154 -2.48 5.80 11.58
N PHE A 155 -2.79 6.44 12.70
CA PHE A 155 -1.98 7.56 13.18
C PHE A 155 -0.63 7.09 13.67
N ARG A 156 0.41 7.79 13.22
CA ARG A 156 1.81 7.50 13.57
C ARG A 156 2.16 8.06 14.94
N VAL A 157 3.01 7.34 15.62
CA VAL A 157 3.47 7.59 16.99
C VAL A 157 4.96 7.35 17.06
N PHE A 158 5.64 7.90 18.07
CA PHE A 158 7.04 7.59 18.29
C PHE A 158 7.21 6.30 19.09
N LEU A 159 8.26 5.56 18.77
CA LEU A 159 8.77 4.45 19.56
C LEU A 159 10.30 4.57 19.63
N GLY A 160 10.89 4.46 20.81
CA GLY A 160 12.31 4.67 20.93
C GLY A 160 12.96 4.06 22.16
N ARG A 161 14.28 4.20 22.23
CA ARG A 161 15.10 3.77 23.37
C ARG A 161 14.89 4.66 24.59
N LYS A 162 14.50 5.92 24.38
CA LYS A 162 14.19 6.91 25.42
C LYS A 162 12.78 7.42 25.22
N GLU A 163 12.21 7.95 26.28
CA GLU A 163 10.92 8.64 26.22
C GLU A 163 11.04 9.96 25.44
N ILE A 164 10.02 10.27 24.64
CA ILE A 164 9.89 11.51 23.89
C ILE A 164 8.57 12.15 24.35
N LYS A 165 8.65 13.11 25.29
CA LYS A 165 7.48 13.75 25.90
C LYS A 165 7.09 15.08 25.26
N ASN A 166 8.02 15.71 24.57
CA ASN A 166 7.84 16.98 23.87
C ASN A 166 8.81 17.09 22.69
N ALA A 167 8.64 18.10 21.84
CA ALA A 167 9.48 18.28 20.66
C ALA A 167 10.96 18.50 20.96
N ALA A 168 11.31 19.06 22.14
CA ALA A 168 12.72 19.29 22.50
C ALA A 168 13.47 17.97 22.74
N ASP A 169 12.77 16.90 23.13
CA ASP A 169 13.36 15.58 23.34
C ASP A 169 13.80 14.93 22.02
N CYS A 170 13.32 15.45 20.87
CA CYS A 170 13.76 15.00 19.55
C CYS A 170 15.11 15.56 19.13
N ARG A 171 15.63 16.58 19.83
CA ARG A 171 16.87 17.24 19.42
C ARG A 171 18.06 16.29 19.43
N GLY A 172 18.70 16.15 18.26
CA GLY A 172 19.92 15.37 18.07
C GLY A 172 19.74 13.86 18.04
N ILE A 173 18.49 13.32 18.26
CA ILE A 173 18.25 11.89 18.14
C ILE A 173 18.35 11.44 16.68
N LYS A 174 18.87 10.26 16.44
CA LYS A 174 18.82 9.60 15.13
C LYS A 174 17.44 9.02 14.96
N LEU A 175 16.56 9.75 14.23
CA LEU A 175 15.19 9.37 14.00
C LEU A 175 15.06 8.62 12.67
N ARG A 176 14.68 7.35 12.72
CA ARG A 176 14.31 6.66 11.48
C ARG A 176 13.04 7.27 10.91
N VAL A 177 13.08 7.57 9.63
CA VAL A 177 11.92 7.96 8.82
C VAL A 177 11.86 7.08 7.56
N PRO A 178 10.69 6.95 6.90
CA PRO A 178 10.66 6.35 5.57
C PRO A 178 11.42 7.23 4.56
N GLU A 179 11.74 6.66 3.39
CA GLU A 179 12.45 7.35 2.29
C GLU A 179 11.53 8.35 1.56
N ILE A 180 10.92 9.26 2.30
CA ILE A 180 9.91 10.21 1.84
C ILE A 180 10.33 11.62 2.26
N PRO A 181 10.43 12.59 1.33
CA PRO A 181 10.97 13.93 1.61
C PRO A 181 10.28 14.66 2.76
N THR A 182 8.95 14.59 2.85
CA THR A 182 8.16 15.27 3.87
C THR A 182 8.46 14.78 5.29
N TRP A 183 8.71 13.47 5.47
CA TRP A 183 9.14 12.91 6.77
C TRP A 183 10.55 13.37 7.17
N VAL A 184 11.45 13.45 6.19
CA VAL A 184 12.81 13.98 6.43
C VAL A 184 12.74 15.43 6.89
N GLU A 185 11.88 16.25 6.28
CA GLU A 185 11.68 17.64 6.67
C GLU A 185 11.03 17.76 8.06
N MET A 186 10.04 16.94 8.37
CA MET A 186 9.44 16.87 9.70
C MET A 186 10.48 16.57 10.78
N ALA A 187 11.29 15.52 10.59
CA ALA A 187 12.32 15.15 11.55
C ALA A 187 13.35 16.29 11.78
N ARG A 188 13.77 16.99 10.71
CA ARG A 188 14.63 18.17 10.81
C ARG A 188 13.98 19.32 11.56
N ALA A 189 12.69 19.57 11.34
CA ALA A 189 11.94 20.61 12.04
C ALA A 189 11.85 20.35 13.55
N LEU A 190 11.84 19.08 13.96
CA LEU A 190 11.93 18.65 15.35
C LEU A 190 13.36 18.74 15.92
N GLY A 191 14.36 19.05 15.09
CA GLY A 191 15.78 19.07 15.49
C GLY A 191 16.41 17.68 15.56
N ALA A 192 15.74 16.64 15.07
CA ALA A 192 16.28 15.29 14.97
C ALA A 192 17.22 15.15 13.75
N ASN A 193 18.01 14.10 13.77
CA ASN A 193 18.83 13.66 12.64
C ASN A 193 18.07 12.57 11.86
N PRO A 194 17.39 12.89 10.74
CA PRO A 194 16.63 11.91 9.99
C PRO A 194 17.54 10.87 9.36
N THR A 195 17.17 9.61 9.52
CA THR A 195 17.84 8.46 8.92
C THR A 195 16.81 7.70 8.08
N PRO A 196 16.71 7.95 6.77
CA PRO A 196 15.81 7.23 5.87
C PRO A 196 16.21 5.75 5.77
N ILE A 197 15.31 4.87 6.21
CA ILE A 197 15.54 3.41 6.21
C ILE A 197 14.24 2.71 5.78
N PRO A 198 14.30 1.73 4.85
CA PRO A 198 13.16 0.93 4.45
C PRO A 198 12.49 0.19 5.63
N ALA A 199 11.19 -0.10 5.49
CA ALA A 199 10.42 -0.70 6.57
C ALA A 199 10.95 -2.05 7.06
N GLY A 200 11.47 -2.90 6.17
CA GLY A 200 12.02 -4.20 6.52
C GLY A 200 13.29 -4.17 7.38
N GLU A 201 13.96 -3.02 7.47
CA GLU A 201 15.21 -2.85 8.21
C GLU A 201 15.04 -2.18 9.58
N ILE A 202 13.82 -1.72 9.90
CA ILE A 202 13.53 -0.93 11.12
C ILE A 202 13.95 -1.66 12.40
N TYR A 203 13.56 -2.93 12.54
CA TYR A 203 13.85 -3.72 13.75
C TYR A 203 15.36 -3.77 14.02
N THR A 204 16.15 -4.15 13.01
CA THR A 204 17.60 -4.25 13.13
C THR A 204 18.25 -2.88 13.37
N ALA A 205 17.80 -1.83 12.70
CA ALA A 205 18.34 -0.48 12.87
C ALA A 205 18.12 0.05 14.31
N LEU A 206 16.95 -0.19 14.89
CA LEU A 206 16.65 0.19 16.27
C LEU A 206 17.39 -0.72 17.26
N GLN A 207 17.46 -2.03 17.01
CA GLN A 207 18.17 -2.99 17.85
C GLN A 207 19.67 -2.66 17.96
N THR A 208 20.33 -2.39 16.85
CA THR A 208 21.78 -2.14 16.80
C THR A 208 22.16 -0.69 17.15
N GLY A 209 21.17 0.22 17.27
CA GLY A 209 21.44 1.64 17.58
C GLY A 209 21.92 2.47 16.39
N VAL A 210 21.69 1.99 15.17
CA VAL A 210 21.79 2.81 13.97
C VAL A 210 20.84 4.00 14.09
N VAL A 211 19.64 3.76 14.69
CA VAL A 211 18.71 4.80 15.08
C VAL A 211 18.34 4.72 16.55
N ASP A 212 17.95 5.86 17.16
CA ASP A 212 17.54 5.96 18.56
C ASP A 212 16.02 5.83 18.73
N ALA A 213 15.28 6.25 17.71
CA ALA A 213 13.82 6.21 17.67
C ALA A 213 13.31 6.03 16.24
N ILE A 214 12.07 5.63 16.16
CA ILE A 214 11.28 5.47 14.93
C ILE A 214 9.93 6.15 15.12
N GLU A 215 9.22 6.38 14.02
CA GLU A 215 7.84 6.80 14.02
C GLU A 215 7.05 5.93 13.03
N VAL A 216 6.01 5.27 13.49
CA VAL A 216 5.19 4.31 12.75
C VAL A 216 3.79 4.23 13.36
N PRO A 217 2.78 3.69 12.66
CA PRO A 217 1.48 3.38 13.26
C PRO A 217 1.57 2.30 14.36
N ALA A 218 0.60 2.29 15.28
CA ALA A 218 0.58 1.36 16.41
C ALA A 218 0.51 -0.12 15.99
N ASP A 219 -0.31 -0.44 14.99
CA ASP A 219 -0.43 -1.77 14.40
C ASP A 219 0.90 -2.28 13.82
N PHE A 220 1.70 -1.39 13.22
CA PHE A 220 3.02 -1.73 12.72
C PHE A 220 4.03 -1.99 13.84
N ILE A 221 3.91 -1.32 15.00
CA ILE A 221 4.73 -1.62 16.19
C ILE A 221 4.50 -3.07 16.62
N VAL A 222 3.24 -3.50 16.67
CA VAL A 222 2.86 -4.84 17.12
C VAL A 222 3.25 -5.89 16.08
N SER A 223 2.86 -5.70 14.82
CA SER A 223 3.12 -6.67 13.75
C SER A 223 4.61 -6.85 13.45
N GLY A 224 5.41 -5.79 13.61
CA GLY A 224 6.86 -5.82 13.48
C GLY A 224 7.60 -6.18 14.77
N LYS A 225 6.89 -6.43 15.89
CA LYS A 225 7.44 -6.66 17.24
C LYS A 225 8.44 -5.59 17.69
N LEU A 226 8.24 -4.34 17.23
CA LEU A 226 9.20 -3.26 17.45
C LEU A 226 9.31 -2.84 18.92
N TYR A 227 8.31 -3.17 19.75
CA TYR A 227 8.32 -2.99 21.19
C TYR A 227 9.45 -3.77 21.90
N GLU A 228 10.00 -4.83 21.28
CA GLU A 228 11.13 -5.59 21.83
C GLU A 228 12.44 -4.79 21.82
N VAL A 229 12.59 -3.86 20.88
CA VAL A 229 13.79 -3.08 20.64
C VAL A 229 13.61 -1.58 20.90
N GLY A 230 12.36 -1.12 21.04
CA GLY A 230 11.96 0.24 21.38
C GLY A 230 11.03 0.24 22.62
N PRO A 231 11.57 0.31 23.83
CA PRO A 231 10.76 0.11 25.05
C PRO A 231 9.89 1.31 25.46
N ASN A 232 9.92 2.43 24.74
CA ASN A 232 9.16 3.62 25.10
C ASN A 232 8.32 4.09 23.91
N ALA A 233 7.01 4.12 24.08
CA ALA A 233 6.05 4.58 23.06
C ALA A 233 5.48 5.95 23.45
N THR A 234 5.21 6.82 22.46
CA THR A 234 4.64 8.16 22.68
C THR A 234 3.50 8.42 21.70
N ARG A 235 2.31 8.72 22.24
CA ARG A 235 1.06 8.92 21.47
C ARG A 235 0.97 10.31 20.85
N THR A 236 1.80 10.58 19.86
CA THR A 236 1.80 11.91 19.22
C THR A 236 0.71 12.09 18.17
N HIS A 237 0.28 11.01 17.50
CA HIS A 237 -0.71 11.03 16.42
C HIS A 237 -0.42 12.13 15.37
N HIS A 238 0.85 12.30 15.04
CA HIS A 238 1.35 13.45 14.30
C HIS A 238 1.15 13.37 12.78
N ILE A 239 1.05 12.17 12.21
CA ILE A 239 0.75 11.93 10.79
C ILE A 239 -0.21 10.74 10.72
N PHE A 240 -1.17 10.79 9.79
CA PHE A 240 -1.95 9.61 9.40
C PHE A 240 -1.25 8.90 8.25
N THR A 241 -1.10 7.58 8.35
CA THR A 241 -0.64 6.75 7.24
C THR A 241 -1.84 6.16 6.52
N GLU A 242 -2.08 6.62 5.31
CA GLU A 242 -2.89 5.88 4.37
C GLU A 242 -2.06 4.77 3.73
N VAL A 243 -2.70 3.73 3.26
CA VAL A 243 -2.09 2.70 2.43
C VAL A 243 -2.94 2.53 1.19
N SER A 244 -2.31 2.54 0.04
CA SER A 244 -3.00 2.48 -1.25
C SER A 244 -2.62 1.23 -2.02
N MET A 245 -3.64 0.61 -2.64
CA MET A 245 -3.41 -0.49 -3.56
C MET A 245 -3.23 0.07 -4.96
N PHE A 246 -2.04 -0.13 -5.52
CA PHE A 246 -1.69 0.31 -6.87
C PHE A 246 -1.52 -0.86 -7.83
N ALA A 247 -1.82 -0.60 -9.10
CA ALA A 247 -1.64 -1.53 -10.20
C ALA A 247 -0.81 -0.90 -11.33
N SER A 248 -0.06 -1.72 -12.05
CA SER A 248 0.54 -1.32 -13.32
C SER A 248 -0.55 -1.06 -14.36
N SER A 249 -0.67 0.19 -14.84
CA SER A 249 -1.64 0.52 -15.90
C SER A 249 -1.43 -0.30 -17.17
N LYS A 250 -0.17 -0.61 -17.48
CA LYS A 250 0.19 -1.47 -18.62
C LYS A 250 -0.37 -2.89 -18.43
N ARG A 251 -0.25 -3.43 -17.21
CA ARG A 251 -0.75 -4.77 -16.91
C ARG A 251 -2.26 -4.81 -16.90
N MET A 252 -2.90 -3.80 -16.29
CA MET A 252 -4.36 -3.68 -16.29
C MET A 252 -4.92 -3.57 -17.70
N ALA A 253 -4.32 -2.75 -18.57
CA ALA A 253 -4.77 -2.60 -19.95
C ALA A 253 -4.67 -3.88 -20.80
N ALA A 254 -3.81 -4.83 -20.41
CA ALA A 254 -3.69 -6.13 -21.09
C ALA A 254 -4.81 -7.12 -20.69
N LEU A 255 -5.60 -6.81 -19.67
CA LEU A 255 -6.71 -7.64 -19.20
C LEU A 255 -8.02 -7.25 -19.91
N SER A 256 -8.97 -8.19 -19.99
CA SER A 256 -10.31 -7.87 -20.45
C SER A 256 -11.01 -6.86 -19.55
N ALA A 257 -11.94 -6.07 -20.08
CA ALA A 257 -12.71 -5.12 -19.28
C ALA A 257 -13.45 -5.78 -18.10
N ALA A 258 -13.94 -7.03 -18.29
CA ALA A 258 -14.56 -7.82 -17.23
C ALA A 258 -13.56 -8.14 -16.11
N HIS A 259 -12.35 -8.59 -16.45
CA HIS A 259 -11.31 -8.88 -15.47
C HIS A 259 -10.84 -7.63 -14.73
N GLN A 260 -10.66 -6.51 -15.43
CA GLN A 260 -10.33 -5.22 -14.82
C GLN A 260 -11.39 -4.80 -13.79
N LYS A 261 -12.69 -4.96 -14.13
CA LYS A 261 -13.79 -4.65 -13.21
C LYS A 261 -13.72 -5.50 -11.96
N VAL A 262 -13.54 -6.82 -12.09
CA VAL A 262 -13.40 -7.72 -10.94
C VAL A 262 -12.26 -7.31 -10.02
N ILE A 263 -11.09 -6.97 -10.57
CA ILE A 263 -9.94 -6.52 -9.79
C ILE A 263 -10.25 -5.24 -9.01
N ARG A 264 -10.87 -4.25 -9.66
CA ARG A 264 -11.28 -2.99 -8.99
C ARG A 264 -12.32 -3.22 -7.89
N ASP A 265 -13.33 -4.03 -8.16
CA ASP A 265 -14.39 -4.36 -7.19
C ASP A 265 -13.81 -5.12 -5.99
N ALA A 266 -12.91 -6.09 -6.24
CA ALA A 266 -12.22 -6.84 -5.20
C ALA A 266 -11.34 -5.93 -4.31
N ALA A 267 -10.61 -5.00 -4.93
CA ALA A 267 -9.79 -4.02 -4.20
C ALA A 267 -10.66 -3.11 -3.32
N LYS A 268 -11.76 -2.59 -3.89
CA LYS A 268 -12.70 -1.76 -3.14
C LYS A 268 -13.30 -2.50 -1.96
N ARG A 269 -13.78 -3.73 -2.16
CA ARG A 269 -14.37 -4.55 -1.10
C ARG A 269 -13.37 -4.83 0.02
N ALA A 270 -12.19 -5.35 -0.33
CA ALA A 270 -11.19 -5.74 0.67
C ALA A 270 -10.65 -4.54 1.45
N THR A 271 -10.52 -3.37 0.82
CA THR A 271 -9.84 -2.21 1.40
C THR A 271 -10.80 -1.18 1.97
N GLN A 272 -11.77 -0.67 1.17
CA GLN A 272 -12.65 0.41 1.63
C GLN A 272 -13.73 -0.05 2.61
N VAL A 273 -14.07 -1.34 2.59
CA VAL A 273 -15.09 -1.89 3.49
C VAL A 273 -14.40 -2.69 4.61
N GLU A 274 -13.82 -3.84 4.28
CA GLU A 274 -13.36 -4.78 5.30
C GLU A 274 -12.15 -4.27 6.09
N MET A 275 -11.13 -3.71 5.41
CA MET A 275 -9.95 -3.17 6.09
C MET A 275 -10.30 -1.95 6.93
N TRP A 276 -11.16 -1.04 6.42
CA TRP A 276 -11.54 0.14 7.17
C TRP A 276 -12.28 -0.22 8.46
N ASP A 277 -13.26 -1.13 8.38
CA ASP A 277 -14.05 -1.56 9.54
C ASP A 277 -13.16 -2.29 10.58
N ALA A 278 -12.17 -3.07 10.12
CA ALA A 278 -11.24 -3.77 11.01
C ALA A 278 -10.19 -2.83 11.65
N ASN A 279 -9.81 -1.74 10.97
CA ASN A 279 -8.68 -0.91 11.35
C ASN A 279 -8.85 -0.26 12.74
N LEU A 280 -10.02 0.24 13.09
CA LEU A 280 -10.26 0.87 14.41
C LEU A 280 -10.08 -0.13 15.56
N THR A 281 -10.55 -1.37 15.38
CA THR A 281 -10.35 -2.44 16.34
C THR A 281 -8.87 -2.80 16.43
N GLU A 282 -8.21 -2.97 15.31
CA GLU A 282 -6.77 -3.26 15.21
C GLU A 282 -5.92 -2.22 15.94
N GLN A 283 -6.22 -0.92 15.78
CA GLN A 283 -5.51 0.16 16.48
C GLN A 283 -5.75 0.10 17.99
N THR A 284 -6.96 -0.23 18.44
CA THR A 284 -7.28 -0.38 19.87
C THR A 284 -6.51 -1.55 20.49
N ASP A 285 -6.52 -2.70 19.83
CA ASP A 285 -5.82 -3.91 20.27
C ASP A 285 -4.30 -3.70 20.24
N ALA A 286 -3.78 -3.00 19.23
CA ALA A 286 -2.38 -2.65 19.15
C ALA A 286 -1.93 -1.79 20.34
N TRP A 287 -2.71 -0.79 20.74
CA TRP A 287 -2.38 0.00 21.92
C TRP A 287 -2.43 -0.79 23.22
N ALA A 288 -3.38 -1.70 23.37
CA ALA A 288 -3.41 -2.61 24.54
C ALA A 288 -2.14 -3.47 24.59
N GLU A 289 -1.71 -4.02 23.46
CA GLU A 289 -0.47 -4.82 23.36
C GLU A 289 0.78 -3.98 23.62
N ILE A 290 0.90 -2.79 23.02
CA ILE A 290 2.03 -1.87 23.24
C ILE A 290 2.12 -1.52 24.73
N THR A 291 1.00 -1.17 25.36
CA THR A 291 0.98 -0.84 26.81
C THR A 291 1.46 -1.99 27.67
N ARG A 292 1.12 -3.23 27.30
CA ARG A 292 1.54 -4.43 28.03
C ARG A 292 3.03 -4.77 27.81
N ARG A 293 3.58 -4.45 26.63
CA ARG A 293 4.93 -4.89 26.20
C ARG A 293 6.01 -3.85 26.36
N THR A 294 5.67 -2.57 26.38
CA THR A 294 6.66 -1.49 26.51
C THR A 294 6.89 -1.13 27.97
N LYS A 295 8.05 -0.54 28.24
CA LYS A 295 8.42 -0.04 29.57
C LYS A 295 7.57 1.19 29.96
N ALA A 296 7.31 2.06 28.98
CA ALA A 296 6.52 3.27 29.16
C ALA A 296 5.69 3.58 27.93
N VAL A 297 4.49 4.09 28.17
CA VAL A 297 3.63 4.74 27.18
C VAL A 297 3.37 6.16 27.69
N SER A 298 3.75 7.16 26.90
CA SER A 298 3.63 8.57 27.26
C SER A 298 2.60 9.28 26.39
N ASP A 299 1.80 10.16 27.03
CA ASP A 299 1.00 11.16 26.35
C ASP A 299 1.82 12.46 26.31
N PRO A 300 2.22 12.95 25.11
CA PRO A 300 3.16 14.04 25.00
C PRO A 300 2.49 15.40 25.05
N ASP A 301 3.29 16.46 25.22
CA ASP A 301 2.91 17.82 24.86
C ASP A 301 2.79 17.96 23.32
N VAL A 302 1.64 17.55 22.78
CA VAL A 302 1.36 17.58 21.33
C VAL A 302 1.51 18.99 20.75
N LYS A 303 1.20 20.04 21.54
CA LYS A 303 1.36 21.42 21.10
C LYS A 303 2.79 21.75 20.75
N SER A 304 3.76 21.28 21.53
CA SER A 304 5.18 21.52 21.27
C SER A 304 5.65 20.97 19.92
N PHE A 305 5.09 19.81 19.49
CA PHE A 305 5.35 19.23 18.17
C PHE A 305 4.67 20.04 17.06
N ARG A 306 3.38 20.36 17.24
CA ARG A 306 2.58 21.11 16.26
C ARG A 306 3.19 22.47 15.96
N ASP A 307 3.68 23.19 16.98
CA ASP A 307 4.31 24.51 16.84
C ASP A 307 5.57 24.50 15.95
N LYS A 308 6.19 23.32 15.73
CA LYS A 308 7.35 23.13 14.85
C LYS A 308 6.99 22.85 13.40
N MET A 309 5.72 22.61 13.09
CA MET A 309 5.32 22.05 11.77
C MET A 309 4.99 23.08 10.71
N ALA A 310 4.72 24.33 11.08
CA ALA A 310 4.40 25.38 10.10
C ALA A 310 5.45 25.48 8.97
N PRO A 311 6.76 25.50 9.22
CA PRO A 311 7.76 25.53 8.15
C PRO A 311 7.73 24.29 7.23
N VAL A 312 7.31 23.12 7.74
CA VAL A 312 7.20 21.88 6.95
C VAL A 312 6.07 22.03 5.94
N ILE A 313 4.92 22.52 6.38
CA ILE A 313 3.74 22.76 5.54
C ILE A 313 4.05 23.82 4.49
N ASP A 314 4.65 24.96 4.88
CA ASP A 314 5.02 26.06 3.97
C ASP A 314 6.00 25.57 2.90
N ASN A 315 7.02 24.81 3.28
CA ASN A 315 7.99 24.25 2.35
C ASN A 315 7.35 23.24 1.40
N PHE A 316 6.43 22.42 1.91
CA PHE A 316 5.66 21.52 1.06
C PHE A 316 4.85 22.28 0.01
N VAL A 317 4.03 23.27 0.44
CA VAL A 317 3.19 24.05 -0.47
C VAL A 317 4.06 24.76 -1.52
N LYS A 318 5.22 25.30 -1.13
CA LYS A 318 6.17 25.93 -2.05
C LYS A 318 6.70 24.96 -3.10
N LYS A 319 7.04 23.73 -2.72
CA LYS A 319 7.59 22.69 -3.62
C LYS A 319 6.52 22.06 -4.49
N ALA A 320 5.35 21.76 -3.91
CA ALA A 320 4.24 21.09 -4.57
C ALA A 320 3.43 22.03 -5.47
N GLY A 321 3.62 23.35 -5.34
CA GLY A 321 2.97 24.36 -6.15
C GLY A 321 1.46 24.46 -5.93
N PRO A 322 0.72 25.09 -6.87
CA PRO A 322 -0.72 25.34 -6.71
C PRO A 322 -1.54 24.07 -6.48
N LYS A 323 -1.14 22.96 -7.11
CA LYS A 323 -1.85 21.67 -6.97
C LYS A 323 -1.68 21.07 -5.58
N GLY A 324 -0.46 21.07 -5.05
CA GLY A 324 -0.22 20.61 -3.68
C GLY A 324 -0.93 21.48 -2.65
N LYS A 325 -0.97 22.81 -2.87
CA LYS A 325 -1.76 23.73 -2.04
C LYS A 325 -3.24 23.39 -2.08
N ALA A 326 -3.80 23.16 -3.25
CA ALA A 326 -5.22 22.81 -3.40
C ALA A 326 -5.59 21.52 -2.64
N TYR A 327 -4.69 20.52 -2.64
CA TYR A 327 -4.89 19.31 -1.84
C TYR A 327 -4.89 19.60 -0.33
N VAL A 328 -3.91 20.38 0.16
CA VAL A 328 -3.86 20.78 1.58
C VAL A 328 -5.13 21.56 1.97
N ASP A 329 -5.52 22.55 1.18
CA ASP A 329 -6.74 23.33 1.41
C ASP A 329 -8.00 22.43 1.42
N GLY A 330 -8.06 21.45 0.51
CA GLY A 330 -9.16 20.48 0.45
C GLY A 330 -9.23 19.57 1.67
N VAL A 331 -8.08 19.13 2.21
CA VAL A 331 -8.04 18.38 3.47
C VAL A 331 -8.55 19.24 4.62
N ILE A 332 -8.07 20.48 4.76
CA ILE A 332 -8.47 21.41 5.83
C ILE A 332 -9.98 21.71 5.75
N ALA A 333 -10.52 21.88 4.54
CA ALA A 333 -11.94 22.16 4.34
C ALA A 333 -12.87 20.98 4.65
N ALA A 334 -12.33 19.76 4.72
CA ALA A 334 -13.07 18.53 5.05
C ALA A 334 -13.07 18.20 6.56
N ALA A 335 -12.40 19.00 7.38
CA ALA A 335 -12.25 18.79 8.82
C ALA A 335 -13.58 18.88 9.60
#